data_4c19dfc5f6549b66e283b9b19bc5187c
#
_entry.id   4c19dfc5f6549b66e283b9b19bc5187c
#
_cell.length_a   1.000
_cell.length_b   1.000
_cell.length_c   1.000
_cell.angle_alpha   90.00
_cell.angle_beta   90.00
_cell.angle_gamma   90.00
#
_symmetry.space_group_name_H-M   'P 1'
#
loop_
_entity.id
_entity.type
_entity.pdbx_description
1 polymer ?
#
loop_
_entity_poly.entity_id
_entity_poly.type
_entity_poly.pdbx_seq_one_letter_code
_entity_poly.pdbx_strand_id
1 'polypeptide(L)'
;MSKKITKRGRYIMKVLMLNGSPRTKGNTFIALEEMKKVFEVEGVEAEIVQVGNKDVRGCIACRRCVELGKCVFDDVVNELAPKFEEADGIVVASPVYFASANATLIATLDRLFFSTSFDKTMKVGARDRKS
;
A
#
# COMPACT_ATOMS: atom_id res chain seq x y z
N MET A 1 -11.49 7.64 10.34
CA MET A 1 -10.34 7.94 11.19
C MET A 1 -9.89 9.37 11.01
N SER A 2 -9.62 10.04 12.10
CA SER A 2 -9.16 11.42 12.04
C SER A 2 -7.69 11.47 11.60
N LYS A 3 -7.37 12.39 10.72
CA LYS A 3 -5.98 12.63 10.32
C LYS A 3 -5.28 13.47 11.38
N LYS A 4 -4.00 13.21 11.59
CA LYS A 4 -3.20 14.03 12.49
C LYS A 4 -3.08 15.44 11.97
N ILE A 5 -3.17 16.40 12.85
CA ILE A 5 -3.07 17.82 12.51
C ILE A 5 -1.78 18.36 13.09
N THR A 6 -1.04 19.15 12.31
CA THR A 6 0.17 19.80 12.79
C THR A 6 -0.19 20.92 13.77
N LYS A 7 0.82 21.40 14.52
CA LYS A 7 0.65 22.54 15.42
C LYS A 7 0.17 23.81 14.73
N ARG A 8 0.30 23.88 13.39
CA ARG A 8 -0.14 25.02 12.59
C ARG A 8 -1.54 24.84 12.00
N GLY A 9 -2.29 23.82 12.43
CA GLY A 9 -3.64 23.56 11.96
C GLY A 9 -3.75 22.86 10.62
N ARG A 10 -2.65 22.34 10.07
CA ARG A 10 -2.64 21.55 8.82
C ARG A 10 -2.65 20.06 9.17
N TYR A 11 -3.40 19.27 8.43
CA TYR A 11 -3.30 17.83 8.61
C TYR A 11 -1.99 17.32 7.98
N ILE A 12 -1.47 16.24 8.56
CA ILE A 12 -0.21 15.65 8.11
C ILE A 12 -0.52 14.69 6.96
N MET A 13 0.14 14.91 5.81
CA MET A 13 0.06 14.00 4.68
C MET A 13 0.82 12.72 5.00
N LYS A 14 0.29 11.59 4.56
CA LYS A 14 0.90 10.27 4.76
C LYS A 14 1.13 9.58 3.43
N VAL A 15 2.31 9.02 3.27
CA VAL A 15 2.67 8.22 2.09
C VAL A 15 3.01 6.80 2.54
N LEU A 16 2.36 5.83 1.92
CA LEU A 16 2.68 4.42 2.12
C LEU A 16 3.61 3.98 1.00
N MET A 17 4.77 3.43 1.36
CA MET A 17 5.80 3.03 0.40
C MET A 17 5.96 1.51 0.47
N LEU A 18 5.70 0.82 -0.63
CA LEU A 18 5.79 -0.64 -0.68
C LEU A 18 7.07 -1.08 -1.36
N ASN A 19 7.87 -1.85 -0.63
CA ASN A 19 9.11 -2.43 -1.15
C ASN A 19 8.83 -3.85 -1.64
N GLY A 20 8.80 -4.03 -2.95
CA GLY A 20 8.58 -5.32 -3.58
C GLY A 20 9.82 -6.21 -3.65
N SER A 21 10.99 -5.70 -3.28
CA SER A 21 12.20 -6.51 -3.32
C SER A 21 12.19 -7.59 -2.22
N PRO A 22 12.65 -8.81 -2.51
CA PRO A 22 12.84 -9.81 -1.48
C PRO A 22 14.03 -9.49 -0.57
N ARG A 23 14.92 -8.59 -1.01
CA ARG A 23 16.08 -8.18 -0.22
C ARG A 23 15.69 -7.04 0.72
N THR A 24 16.00 -7.18 1.99
CA THR A 24 15.62 -6.19 3.00
C THR A 24 16.30 -4.85 2.80
N LYS A 25 17.58 -4.86 2.39
CA LYS A 25 18.39 -3.64 2.22
C LYS A 25 19.10 -3.60 0.88
N GLY A 26 18.37 -3.94 -0.17
CA GLY A 26 18.90 -3.87 -1.54
C GLY A 26 18.74 -2.50 -2.16
N ASN A 27 18.97 -2.41 -3.46
CA ASN A 27 18.90 -1.15 -4.20
C ASN A 27 17.51 -0.53 -4.16
N THR A 28 16.46 -1.35 -4.21
CA THR A 28 15.08 -0.88 -4.12
C THR A 28 14.83 -0.18 -2.80
N PHE A 29 15.29 -0.76 -1.70
CA PHE A 29 15.17 -0.16 -0.38
C PHE A 29 15.94 1.16 -0.29
N ILE A 30 17.16 1.21 -0.82
CA ILE A 30 17.98 2.42 -0.81
C ILE A 30 17.24 3.57 -1.51
N ALA A 31 16.63 3.28 -2.67
CA ALA A 31 15.87 4.28 -3.40
C ALA A 31 14.69 4.79 -2.58
N LEU A 32 13.95 3.88 -1.93
CA LEU A 32 12.81 4.27 -1.09
C LEU A 32 13.25 5.07 0.13
N GLU A 33 14.39 4.72 0.73
CA GLU A 33 14.94 5.47 1.86
C GLU A 33 15.28 6.91 1.47
N GLU A 34 15.86 7.12 0.29
CA GLU A 34 16.17 8.46 -0.19
C GLU A 34 14.88 9.28 -0.41
N MET A 35 13.86 8.66 -0.98
CA MET A 35 12.56 9.33 -1.13
C MET A 35 11.95 9.67 0.22
N LYS A 36 12.04 8.74 1.17
CA LYS A 36 11.50 8.95 2.52
C LYS A 36 12.13 10.15 3.20
N LYS A 37 13.45 10.31 3.07
CA LYS A 37 14.16 11.47 3.63
C LYS A 37 13.59 12.78 3.10
N VAL A 38 13.31 12.85 1.81
CA VAL A 38 12.75 14.05 1.19
C VAL A 38 11.33 14.29 1.70
N PHE A 39 10.52 13.26 1.80
CA PHE A 39 9.16 13.39 2.36
C PHE A 39 9.20 13.95 3.78
N GLU A 40 10.09 13.42 4.61
CA GLU A 40 10.20 13.85 6.00
C GLU A 40 10.65 15.31 6.13
N VAL A 41 11.59 15.74 5.28
CA VAL A 41 12.02 17.14 5.23
C VAL A 41 10.85 18.06 4.87
N GLU A 42 9.94 17.61 4.01
CA GLU A 42 8.77 18.37 3.58
C GLU A 42 7.58 18.24 4.54
N GLY A 43 7.77 17.56 5.67
CA GLY A 43 6.71 17.40 6.66
C GLY A 43 5.67 16.33 6.32
N VAL A 44 6.03 15.41 5.43
CA VAL A 44 5.16 14.30 5.02
C VAL A 44 5.59 13.04 5.76
N GLU A 45 4.66 12.38 6.45
CA GLU A 45 4.94 11.08 7.06
C GLU A 45 5.03 10.01 5.97
N ALA A 46 6.09 9.23 5.99
CA ALA A 46 6.30 8.15 5.03
C ALA A 46 6.65 6.87 5.78
N GLU A 47 6.04 5.77 5.38
CA GLU A 47 6.30 4.46 5.97
C GLU A 47 6.67 3.49 4.86
N ILE A 48 7.81 2.80 4.99
CA ILE A 48 8.22 1.76 4.08
C ILE A 48 7.79 0.41 4.65
N VAL A 49 7.01 -0.35 3.88
CA VAL A 49 6.62 -1.70 4.24
C VAL A 49 7.19 -2.66 3.21
N GLN A 50 7.94 -3.64 3.67
CA GLN A 50 8.48 -4.66 2.78
C GLN A 50 7.45 -5.76 2.53
N VAL A 51 7.14 -6.00 1.28
CA VAL A 51 6.22 -7.06 0.88
C VAL A 51 6.92 -8.17 0.10
N GLY A 52 8.06 -7.88 -0.50
CA GLY A 52 8.74 -8.79 -1.41
C GLY A 52 9.29 -10.07 -0.80
N ASN A 53 9.48 -10.09 0.51
CA ASN A 53 9.93 -11.30 1.24
C ASN A 53 8.79 -12.01 1.96
N LYS A 54 7.55 -11.62 1.70
CA LYS A 54 6.37 -12.25 2.31
C LYS A 54 5.77 -13.28 1.37
N ASP A 55 5.09 -14.26 1.94
CA ASP A 55 4.31 -15.21 1.16
C ASP A 55 2.96 -14.55 0.84
N VAL A 56 2.81 -14.11 -0.39
CA VAL A 56 1.57 -13.47 -0.84
C VAL A 56 1.08 -14.19 -2.08
N ARG A 57 -0.05 -14.84 -1.95
CA ARG A 57 -0.68 -15.48 -3.11
C ARG A 57 -1.51 -14.48 -3.89
N GLY A 58 -1.74 -14.78 -5.15
CA GLY A 58 -2.59 -13.96 -6.00
C GLY A 58 -4.05 -14.01 -5.58
N CYS A 59 -4.83 -13.08 -6.10
CA CYS A 59 -6.27 -13.05 -5.91
C CYS A 59 -6.92 -14.23 -6.65
N ILE A 60 -7.82 -14.93 -5.98
CA ILE A 60 -8.54 -16.05 -6.57
C ILE A 60 -9.96 -15.69 -7.02
N ALA A 61 -10.29 -14.40 -6.99
CA ALA A 61 -11.59 -13.88 -7.41
C ALA A 61 -12.78 -14.51 -6.67
N CYS A 62 -12.60 -14.88 -5.42
CA CYS A 62 -13.66 -15.48 -4.62
C CYS A 62 -14.75 -14.48 -4.20
N ARG A 63 -14.47 -13.19 -4.30
CA ARG A 63 -15.37 -12.06 -3.99
C ARG A 63 -15.86 -12.02 -2.55
N ARG A 64 -15.22 -12.73 -1.65
CA ARG A 64 -15.63 -12.69 -0.22
C ARG A 64 -15.32 -11.36 0.44
N CYS A 65 -14.37 -10.60 -0.10
CA CYS A 65 -14.06 -9.26 0.39
C CYS A 65 -15.23 -8.30 0.23
N VAL A 66 -16.14 -8.54 -0.70
CA VAL A 66 -17.34 -7.72 -0.87
C VAL A 66 -18.18 -7.72 0.43
N GLU A 67 -18.30 -8.88 1.06
CA GLU A 67 -19.06 -9.03 2.30
C GLU A 67 -18.21 -8.76 3.54
N LEU A 68 -16.96 -9.25 3.54
CA LEU A 68 -16.09 -9.16 4.70
C LEU A 68 -15.47 -7.77 4.90
N GLY A 69 -15.35 -6.99 3.84
CA GLY A 69 -14.62 -5.72 3.90
C GLY A 69 -13.12 -5.88 3.95
N LYS A 70 -12.61 -7.09 3.77
CA LYS A 70 -11.18 -7.40 3.74
C LYS A 70 -10.97 -8.71 2.98
N CYS A 71 -9.71 -8.98 2.60
CA CYS A 71 -9.39 -10.23 1.93
C CYS A 71 -9.56 -11.42 2.87
N VAL A 72 -10.05 -12.54 2.34
CA VAL A 72 -10.24 -13.77 3.11
C VAL A 72 -8.89 -14.39 3.52
N PHE A 73 -7.82 -14.14 2.77
CA PHE A 73 -6.48 -14.60 3.14
C PHE A 73 -5.84 -13.60 4.09
N ASP A 74 -5.57 -14.04 5.31
CA ASP A 74 -5.05 -13.18 6.35
C ASP A 74 -3.52 -13.16 6.32
N ASP A 75 -2.97 -12.17 5.65
CA ASP A 75 -1.52 -11.98 5.49
C ASP A 75 -1.21 -10.48 5.43
N VAL A 76 -0.06 -10.12 4.85
CA VAL A 76 0.37 -8.74 4.77
C VAL A 76 -0.65 -7.81 4.10
N VAL A 77 -1.48 -8.33 3.20
CA VAL A 77 -2.49 -7.51 2.53
C VAL A 77 -3.48 -6.92 3.53
N ASN A 78 -3.95 -7.74 4.46
CA ASN A 78 -4.87 -7.26 5.50
C ASN A 78 -4.19 -6.31 6.50
N GLU A 79 -2.89 -6.45 6.71
CA GLU A 79 -2.11 -5.51 7.50
C GLU A 79 -1.97 -4.17 6.79
N LEU A 80 -1.83 -4.20 5.46
CA LEU A 80 -1.67 -3.00 4.65
C LEU A 80 -2.98 -2.24 4.43
N ALA A 81 -4.11 -2.93 4.40
CA ALA A 81 -5.38 -2.32 4.04
C ALA A 81 -5.70 -1.06 4.86
N PRO A 82 -5.62 -1.07 6.21
CA PRO A 82 -5.88 0.16 6.98
C PRO A 82 -4.86 1.25 6.67
N LYS A 83 -3.59 0.91 6.49
CA LYS A 83 -2.55 1.88 6.15
C LYS A 83 -2.78 2.49 4.78
N PHE A 84 -3.23 1.68 3.83
CA PHE A 84 -3.57 2.13 2.48
C PHE A 84 -4.77 3.09 2.51
N GLU A 85 -5.78 2.78 3.29
CA GLU A 85 -6.96 3.65 3.42
C GLU A 85 -6.62 5.00 4.06
N GLU A 86 -5.67 5.04 4.97
CA GLU A 86 -5.25 6.28 5.62
C GLU A 86 -4.26 7.09 4.78
N ALA A 87 -3.57 6.45 3.84
CA ALA A 87 -2.54 7.10 3.05
C ALA A 87 -3.12 8.12 2.08
N ASP A 88 -2.42 9.22 1.91
CA ASP A 88 -2.74 10.24 0.90
C ASP A 88 -2.06 9.93 -0.42
N GLY A 89 -0.98 9.17 -0.37
CA GLY A 89 -0.25 8.72 -1.56
C GLY A 89 0.37 7.36 -1.35
N ILE A 90 0.68 6.70 -2.44
CA ILE A 90 1.34 5.41 -2.42
C ILE A 90 2.53 5.41 -3.37
N VAL A 91 3.64 4.86 -2.92
CA VAL A 91 4.81 4.63 -3.74
C VAL A 91 5.06 3.13 -3.77
N VAL A 92 5.24 2.58 -4.95
CA VAL A 92 5.57 1.17 -5.10
C VAL A 92 6.92 1.06 -5.79
N ALA A 93 7.76 0.17 -5.30
CA ALA A 93 9.07 -0.06 -5.87
C ALA A 93 9.33 -1.55 -6.00
N SER A 94 9.92 -1.94 -7.11
CA SER A 94 10.12 -3.34 -7.44
C SER A 94 11.43 -3.52 -8.19
N PRO A 95 12.17 -4.61 -7.94
CA PRO A 95 13.17 -5.02 -8.90
C PRO A 95 12.48 -5.42 -10.20
N VAL A 96 13.23 -5.36 -11.30
CA VAL A 96 12.71 -5.78 -12.59
C VAL A 96 13.06 -7.25 -12.80
N TYR A 97 12.05 -8.08 -12.87
CA TYR A 97 12.20 -9.50 -13.16
C TYR A 97 11.48 -9.79 -14.48
N PHE A 98 12.24 -10.25 -15.45
CA PHE A 98 11.74 -10.54 -16.79
C PHE A 98 10.90 -9.39 -17.36
N ALA A 99 11.50 -8.18 -17.35
CA ALA A 99 10.90 -6.95 -17.89
C ALA A 99 9.60 -6.49 -17.21
N SER A 100 9.37 -6.90 -15.97
CA SER A 100 8.15 -6.54 -15.25
C SER A 100 8.44 -6.37 -13.76
N ALA A 101 7.48 -5.83 -13.03
CA ALA A 101 7.50 -5.83 -11.58
C ALA A 101 7.43 -7.28 -11.08
N ASN A 102 8.00 -7.55 -9.91
CA ASN A 102 8.02 -8.91 -9.40
C ASN A 102 6.62 -9.39 -9.00
N ALA A 103 6.45 -10.72 -9.04
CA ALA A 103 5.15 -11.34 -8.83
C ALA A 103 4.55 -11.05 -7.45
N THR A 104 5.37 -11.03 -6.42
CA THR A 104 4.89 -10.80 -5.05
C THR A 104 4.28 -9.40 -4.90
N LEU A 105 4.91 -8.38 -5.49
CA LEU A 105 4.36 -7.04 -5.46
C LEU A 105 3.03 -6.98 -6.22
N ILE A 106 2.96 -7.56 -7.40
CA ILE A 106 1.73 -7.56 -8.20
C ILE A 106 0.60 -8.29 -7.47
N ALA A 107 0.89 -9.44 -6.86
CA ALA A 107 -0.09 -10.17 -6.08
C ALA A 107 -0.61 -9.33 -4.90
N THR A 108 0.29 -8.63 -4.24
CA THR A 108 -0.07 -7.73 -3.14
C THR A 108 -1.00 -6.63 -3.61
N LEU A 109 -0.65 -5.97 -4.71
CA LEU A 109 -1.45 -4.86 -5.25
C LEU A 109 -2.82 -5.33 -5.74
N ASP A 110 -2.87 -6.47 -6.44
CA ASP A 110 -4.14 -7.03 -6.91
C ASP A 110 -5.12 -7.23 -5.76
N ARG A 111 -4.66 -7.84 -4.69
CA ARG A 111 -5.50 -8.12 -3.55
C ARG A 111 -5.81 -6.88 -2.71
N LEU A 112 -4.83 -6.00 -2.55
CA LEU A 112 -5.01 -4.77 -1.78
C LEU A 112 -6.05 -3.88 -2.44
N PHE A 113 -5.92 -3.62 -3.73
CA PHE A 113 -6.83 -2.74 -4.45
C PHE A 113 -8.24 -3.33 -4.53
N PHE A 114 -8.33 -4.62 -4.82
CA PHE A 114 -9.64 -5.24 -4.96
C PHE A 114 -10.38 -5.33 -3.61
N SER A 115 -9.70 -5.74 -2.55
CA SER A 115 -10.33 -5.90 -1.24
C SER A 115 -10.78 -4.58 -0.62
N THR A 116 -10.12 -3.48 -0.94
CA THR A 116 -10.49 -2.15 -0.43
C THR A 116 -11.52 -1.44 -1.31
N SER A 117 -11.80 -2.00 -2.49
CA SER A 117 -12.76 -1.38 -3.43
C SER A 117 -14.21 -1.47 -2.96
N PHE A 118 -14.51 -2.34 -2.03
CA PHE A 118 -15.87 -2.62 -1.57
C PHE A 118 -16.11 -2.17 -0.14
N ASP A 119 -15.32 -1.23 0.32
CA ASP A 119 -15.52 -0.61 1.62
C ASP A 119 -16.92 0.01 1.69
N LYS A 120 -17.60 -0.23 2.79
CA LYS A 120 -18.96 0.31 3.04
C LYS A 120 -19.00 1.83 2.97
N THR A 121 -17.90 2.49 3.24
CA THR A 121 -17.83 3.96 3.20
C THR A 121 -17.58 4.50 1.80
N MET A 122 -17.31 3.63 0.84
CA MET A 122 -17.02 4.01 -0.55
C MET A 122 -15.83 4.95 -0.68
N LYS A 123 -14.87 4.85 0.22
CA LYS A 123 -13.74 5.77 0.26
C LYS A 123 -12.64 5.46 -0.74
N VAL A 124 -12.42 4.18 -1.01
CA VAL A 124 -11.32 3.75 -1.86
C VAL A 124 -11.88 2.93 -3.01
N GLY A 125 -11.35 3.14 -4.18
CA GLY A 125 -11.71 2.37 -5.37
C GLY A 125 -13.14 2.56 -5.85
N ALA A 126 -14.09 2.28 -5.00
CA ALA A 126 -15.49 2.36 -5.40
C ALA A 126 -15.93 3.78 -5.78
N ARG A 127 -15.40 4.77 -5.10
CA ARG A 127 -15.71 6.16 -5.42
C ARG A 127 -15.16 6.53 -6.79
N ASP A 128 -13.96 6.10 -7.07
CA ASP A 128 -13.29 6.46 -8.31
C ASP A 128 -13.96 5.85 -9.53
N ARG A 129 -14.66 4.73 -9.35
CA ARG A 129 -15.37 4.10 -10.46
C ARG A 129 -16.64 4.82 -10.86
N LYS A 130 -17.14 5.72 -10.03
CA LYS A 130 -18.33 6.49 -10.34
C LYS A 130 -18.02 7.79 -11.06
N SER A 131 -16.79 8.16 -11.06
CA SER A 131 -16.35 9.39 -11.71
C SER A 131 -15.99 9.18 -13.18
#